data_5203cb787035985256a35e83678cd1ae
#
_entry.id   5203cb787035985256a35e83678cd1ae
#
_cell.length_a   1.000
_cell.length_b   1.000
_cell.length_c   1.000
_cell.angle_alpha   90.00
_cell.angle_beta   90.00
_cell.angle_gamma   90.00
#
_symmetry.space_group_name_H-M   'P 1'
#
loop_
_entity.id
_entity.type
_entity.pdbx_description
1 polymer ?
#
loop_
_entity_poly.entity_id
_entity_poly.type
_entity_poly.pdbx_seq_one_letter_code
_entity_poly.pdbx_strand_id
1 'polypeptide(L)'
;MRRRLFAVLAVPALLALGGLAGWSLHRPAADARAYAVMRGIAVQVSLDEAPPEYVFWGGDSQVELQPGGQRPCGLDFVNGGFSGATAAAYLDHLSGLTFRHRPKAAALTIGTNDILLKNTPRSAEAAARFEATVEAIVKRLQAVSPRLVVTALPPIGRESSRFLDAAAVPDYSQRLRALCGRLTCTFADPFASLRDGETGYAKPGALRDGLHLAAYRPAMAALEPVLCAP
;
A
#
# COMPACT_ATOMS: atom_id res chain seq x y z
N MET A 1 -20.85 40.15 -47.12
CA MET A 1 -20.55 38.68 -47.21
C MET A 1 -19.43 38.19 -46.31
N ARG A 2 -18.35 38.96 -46.03
CA ARG A 2 -17.22 38.49 -45.18
C ARG A 2 -17.57 38.15 -43.70
N ARG A 3 -18.54 38.85 -43.07
CA ARG A 3 -18.92 38.57 -41.64
C ARG A 3 -19.63 37.25 -41.42
N ARG A 4 -20.34 36.69 -42.42
CA ARG A 4 -21.05 35.40 -42.28
C ARG A 4 -20.13 34.20 -42.44
N LEU A 5 -19.00 34.35 -43.21
CA LEU A 5 -18.02 33.27 -43.34
C LEU A 5 -17.22 33.03 -42.02
N PHE A 6 -16.93 34.10 -41.26
CA PHE A 6 -16.23 33.96 -39.97
C PHE A 6 -17.08 33.23 -38.91
N ALA A 7 -18.40 33.43 -38.90
CA ALA A 7 -19.28 32.75 -37.96
C ALA A 7 -19.42 31.25 -38.30
N VAL A 8 -19.36 30.87 -39.57
CA VAL A 8 -19.52 29.45 -40.02
C VAL A 8 -18.27 28.62 -39.69
N LEU A 9 -17.08 29.21 -39.65
CA LEU A 9 -15.83 28.53 -39.34
C LEU A 9 -15.52 28.53 -37.82
N ALA A 10 -16.05 29.49 -37.06
CA ALA A 10 -15.81 29.59 -35.62
C ALA A 10 -16.53 28.50 -34.81
N VAL A 11 -17.74 28.10 -35.25
CA VAL A 11 -18.53 27.05 -34.53
C VAL A 11 -17.84 25.69 -34.57
N PRO A 12 -17.39 25.13 -35.69
CA PRO A 12 -16.69 23.84 -35.70
C PRO A 12 -15.33 23.91 -35.00
N ALA A 13 -14.62 25.05 -35.02
CA ALA A 13 -13.38 25.20 -34.27
C ALA A 13 -13.58 25.19 -32.76
N LEU A 14 -14.65 25.84 -32.25
CA LEU A 14 -15.02 25.81 -30.83
C LEU A 14 -15.48 24.43 -30.40
N LEU A 15 -16.23 23.70 -31.23
CA LEU A 15 -16.64 22.33 -30.99
C LEU A 15 -15.44 21.38 -30.98
N ALA A 16 -14.49 21.54 -31.87
CA ALA A 16 -13.26 20.76 -31.90
C ALA A 16 -12.37 21.03 -30.68
N LEU A 17 -12.22 22.31 -30.29
CA LEU A 17 -11.47 22.69 -29.07
C LEU A 17 -12.18 22.22 -27.80
N GLY A 18 -13.50 22.32 -27.74
CA GLY A 18 -14.31 21.79 -26.64
C GLY A 18 -14.25 20.26 -26.54
N GLY A 19 -14.26 19.58 -27.68
CA GLY A 19 -14.11 18.12 -27.78
C GLY A 19 -12.71 17.66 -27.33
N LEU A 20 -11.66 18.35 -27.77
CA LEU A 20 -10.28 18.07 -27.37
C LEU A 20 -10.03 18.36 -25.88
N ALA A 21 -10.55 19.47 -25.38
CA ALA A 21 -10.48 19.80 -23.95
C ALA A 21 -11.29 18.81 -23.10
N GLY A 22 -12.50 18.46 -23.54
CA GLY A 22 -13.32 17.44 -22.88
C GLY A 22 -12.66 16.06 -22.90
N TRP A 23 -12.03 15.67 -23.98
CA TRP A 23 -11.28 14.42 -24.09
C TRP A 23 -10.00 14.42 -23.26
N SER A 24 -9.29 15.56 -23.15
CA SER A 24 -8.11 15.72 -22.28
C SER A 24 -8.47 15.73 -20.80
N LEU A 25 -9.66 16.24 -20.44
CA LEU A 25 -10.18 16.24 -19.07
C LEU A 25 -10.82 14.88 -18.70
N HIS A 26 -11.29 14.13 -19.69
CA HIS A 26 -11.81 12.76 -19.58
C HIS A 26 -10.74 11.72 -19.97
N ARG A 27 -9.47 11.94 -19.62
CA ARG A 27 -8.59 10.77 -19.48
C ARG A 27 -9.22 9.93 -18.38
N PRO A 28 -9.71 8.71 -18.66
CA PRO A 28 -10.16 7.85 -17.59
C PRO A 28 -8.98 7.77 -16.63
N ALA A 29 -9.14 8.25 -15.41
CA ALA A 29 -8.29 7.84 -14.31
C ALA A 29 -8.25 6.32 -14.47
N ALA A 30 -7.06 5.76 -14.72
CA ALA A 30 -6.89 4.33 -14.93
C ALA A 30 -7.78 3.67 -13.90
N ASP A 31 -8.84 2.99 -14.36
CA ASP A 31 -9.99 2.67 -13.53
C ASP A 31 -9.45 1.91 -12.34
N ALA A 32 -9.44 2.54 -11.16
CA ALA A 32 -8.85 1.95 -9.94
C ALA A 32 -9.44 0.56 -9.67
N ARG A 33 -10.67 0.35 -10.16
CA ARG A 33 -11.34 -0.95 -10.10
C ARG A 33 -10.73 -1.95 -11.09
N ALA A 34 -10.46 -1.53 -12.34
CA ALA A 34 -9.81 -2.38 -13.34
C ALA A 34 -8.39 -2.73 -12.89
N TYR A 35 -7.64 -1.76 -12.36
CA TYR A 35 -6.32 -2.00 -11.77
C TYR A 35 -6.42 -3.04 -10.64
N ALA A 36 -7.34 -2.87 -9.69
CA ALA A 36 -7.48 -3.77 -8.56
C ALA A 36 -7.82 -5.21 -9.00
N VAL A 37 -8.69 -5.37 -10.01
CA VAL A 37 -9.02 -6.68 -10.59
C VAL A 37 -7.79 -7.32 -11.23
N MET A 38 -7.08 -6.59 -12.10
CA MET A 38 -5.88 -7.10 -12.77
C MET A 38 -4.77 -7.44 -11.77
N ARG A 39 -4.58 -6.59 -10.75
CA ARG A 39 -3.62 -6.86 -9.68
C ARG A 39 -4.01 -8.11 -8.87
N GLY A 40 -5.29 -8.26 -8.55
CA GLY A 40 -5.80 -9.46 -7.87
C GLY A 40 -5.52 -10.74 -8.64
N ILE A 41 -5.73 -10.73 -9.96
CA ILE A 41 -5.37 -11.85 -10.85
C ILE A 41 -3.87 -12.13 -10.79
N ALA A 42 -3.02 -11.10 -10.90
CA ALA A 42 -1.57 -11.28 -10.86
C ALA A 42 -1.08 -11.87 -9.53
N VAL A 43 -1.64 -11.41 -8.40
CA VAL A 43 -1.32 -11.96 -7.07
C VAL A 43 -1.80 -13.41 -6.97
N GLN A 44 -3.02 -13.71 -7.47
CA GLN A 44 -3.55 -15.09 -7.43
C GLN A 44 -2.69 -16.05 -8.25
N VAL A 45 -2.28 -15.65 -9.47
CA VAL A 45 -1.35 -16.46 -10.29
C VAL A 45 -0.05 -16.74 -9.53
N SER A 46 0.52 -15.71 -8.87
CA SER A 46 1.74 -15.89 -8.07
C SER A 46 1.53 -16.85 -6.88
N LEU A 47 0.34 -16.86 -6.27
CA LEU A 47 -0.02 -17.78 -5.18
C LEU A 47 -0.22 -19.22 -5.69
N ASP A 48 -0.81 -19.37 -6.88
CA ASP A 48 -1.07 -20.68 -7.49
C ASP A 48 0.23 -21.37 -7.94
N GLU A 49 1.22 -20.56 -8.35
CA GLU A 49 2.55 -21.04 -8.78
C GLU A 49 3.57 -21.12 -7.64
N ALA A 50 3.24 -20.58 -6.45
CA ALA A 50 4.14 -20.60 -5.31
C ALA A 50 4.47 -22.04 -4.88
N PRO A 51 5.75 -22.32 -4.52
CA PRO A 51 6.14 -23.62 -3.97
C PRO A 51 5.52 -23.83 -2.58
N PRO A 52 5.60 -25.05 -1.99
CA PRO A 52 5.04 -25.35 -0.66
C PRO A 52 5.55 -24.45 0.46
N GLU A 53 6.77 -23.90 0.33
CA GLU A 53 7.35 -22.95 1.28
C GLU A 53 7.73 -21.66 0.56
N TYR A 54 7.13 -20.56 0.93
CA TYR A 54 7.40 -19.22 0.40
C TYR A 54 7.14 -18.15 1.47
N VAL A 55 7.52 -16.92 1.20
CA VAL A 55 7.18 -15.75 2.01
C VAL A 55 6.09 -14.96 1.28
N PHE A 56 5.01 -14.63 1.99
CA PHE A 56 3.96 -13.74 1.50
C PHE A 56 4.11 -12.36 2.17
N TRP A 57 4.11 -11.28 1.41
CA TRP A 57 4.06 -9.93 1.97
C TRP A 57 2.88 -9.17 1.40
N GLY A 58 1.89 -8.91 2.25
CA GLY A 58 0.67 -8.20 1.91
C GLY A 58 0.72 -6.73 2.34
N GLY A 59 -0.07 -5.89 1.69
CA GLY A 59 -0.16 -4.49 2.03
C GLY A 59 -0.55 -3.55 0.89
N ASP A 60 -0.12 -2.30 0.98
CA ASP A 60 -0.39 -1.25 -0.01
C ASP A 60 0.74 -1.10 -1.05
N SER A 61 0.90 0.10 -1.63
CA SER A 61 1.96 0.40 -2.61
C SER A 61 3.38 0.20 -2.06
N GLN A 62 3.58 0.32 -0.76
CA GLN A 62 4.88 0.08 -0.15
C GLN A 62 5.32 -1.38 -0.29
N VAL A 63 4.38 -2.29 -0.40
CA VAL A 63 4.65 -3.69 -0.69
C VAL A 63 4.68 -3.95 -2.20
N GLU A 64 3.71 -3.44 -2.94
CA GLU A 64 3.65 -3.70 -4.39
C GLU A 64 4.90 -3.27 -5.13
N LEU A 65 5.51 -2.15 -4.73
CA LEU A 65 6.73 -1.61 -5.33
C LEU A 65 8.02 -2.31 -4.90
N GLN A 66 7.93 -3.36 -4.08
CA GLN A 66 9.10 -4.20 -3.79
C GLN A 66 9.67 -4.79 -5.08
N PRO A 67 10.98 -4.67 -5.33
CA PRO A 67 11.59 -5.20 -6.55
C PRO A 67 11.46 -6.73 -6.60
N GLY A 68 11.26 -7.25 -7.80
CA GLY A 68 11.25 -8.68 -8.04
C GLY A 68 12.60 -9.36 -7.73
N GLY A 69 12.59 -10.69 -7.67
CA GLY A 69 13.79 -11.50 -7.48
C GLY A 69 14.38 -11.48 -6.06
N GLN A 70 13.68 -10.89 -5.09
CA GLN A 70 14.05 -11.01 -3.68
C GLN A 70 13.72 -12.44 -3.19
N ARG A 71 14.56 -12.96 -2.31
CA ARG A 71 14.39 -14.29 -1.70
C ARG A 71 14.59 -14.19 -0.18
N PRO A 72 13.65 -13.54 0.54
CA PRO A 72 13.74 -13.45 2.00
C PRO A 72 13.77 -14.87 2.60
N CYS A 73 14.60 -15.08 3.61
CA CYS A 73 14.82 -16.40 4.20
C CYS A 73 15.32 -17.47 3.19
N GLY A 74 15.86 -17.08 2.03
CA GLY A 74 16.22 -17.98 0.94
C GLY A 74 15.02 -18.59 0.20
N LEU A 75 13.78 -18.18 0.52
CA LEU A 75 12.53 -18.69 -0.03
C LEU A 75 12.02 -17.82 -1.17
N ASP A 76 11.12 -18.37 -1.97
CA ASP A 76 10.40 -17.57 -2.97
C ASP A 76 9.51 -16.53 -2.30
N PHE A 77 9.31 -15.42 -3.00
CA PHE A 77 8.60 -14.24 -2.49
C PHE A 77 7.34 -13.96 -3.31
N VAL A 78 6.18 -14.02 -2.68
CA VAL A 78 4.92 -13.60 -3.26
C VAL A 78 4.57 -12.19 -2.78
N ASN A 79 4.57 -11.25 -3.72
CA ASN A 79 4.21 -9.86 -3.47
C ASN A 79 2.69 -9.70 -3.54
N GLY A 80 2.05 -9.62 -2.37
CA GLY A 80 0.61 -9.43 -2.20
C GLY A 80 0.19 -7.96 -1.97
N GLY A 81 1.00 -6.98 -2.39
CA GLY A 81 0.67 -5.56 -2.27
C GLY A 81 -0.32 -5.07 -3.31
N PHE A 82 -1.16 -4.09 -2.94
CA PHE A 82 -2.13 -3.42 -3.81
C PHE A 82 -1.98 -1.90 -3.65
N SER A 83 -1.46 -1.21 -4.67
CA SER A 83 -1.24 0.24 -4.63
C SER A 83 -2.53 1.01 -4.38
N GLY A 84 -2.46 2.01 -3.51
CA GLY A 84 -3.60 2.85 -3.15
C GLY A 84 -4.60 2.20 -2.16
N ALA A 85 -4.39 0.95 -1.76
CA ALA A 85 -5.30 0.29 -0.84
C ALA A 85 -5.22 0.88 0.58
N THR A 86 -6.37 1.25 1.13
CA THR A 86 -6.57 1.40 2.58
C THR A 86 -6.64 0.01 3.23
N ALA A 87 -6.57 -0.07 4.55
CA ALA A 87 -6.75 -1.34 5.25
C ALA A 87 -8.07 -2.03 4.87
N ALA A 88 -9.17 -1.27 4.74
CA ALA A 88 -10.46 -1.81 4.33
C ALA A 88 -10.44 -2.40 2.90
N ALA A 89 -9.92 -1.64 1.93
CA ALA A 89 -9.78 -2.13 0.56
C ALA A 89 -8.84 -3.35 0.48
N TYR A 90 -7.77 -3.35 1.27
CA TYR A 90 -6.85 -4.48 1.31
C TYR A 90 -7.51 -5.75 1.90
N LEU A 91 -8.34 -5.61 2.94
CA LEU A 91 -9.11 -6.73 3.50
C LEU A 91 -10.03 -7.35 2.44
N ASP A 92 -10.70 -6.52 1.63
CA ASP A 92 -11.54 -7.01 0.54
C ASP A 92 -10.71 -7.78 -0.51
N HIS A 93 -9.56 -7.24 -0.92
CA HIS A 93 -8.65 -7.94 -1.86
C HIS A 93 -8.15 -9.25 -1.28
N LEU A 94 -7.62 -9.24 -0.05
CA LEU A 94 -7.13 -10.43 0.65
C LEU A 94 -8.23 -11.49 0.79
N SER A 95 -9.47 -11.06 0.98
CA SER A 95 -10.62 -11.97 1.11
C SER A 95 -10.93 -12.74 -0.17
N GLY A 96 -10.58 -12.19 -1.33
CA GLY A 96 -10.70 -12.84 -2.63
C GLY A 96 -9.54 -13.78 -2.97
N LEU A 97 -8.44 -13.78 -2.21
CA LEU A 97 -7.28 -14.62 -2.50
C LEU A 97 -7.41 -16.02 -1.90
N THR A 98 -6.93 -17.01 -2.65
CA THR A 98 -6.84 -18.41 -2.24
C THR A 98 -5.38 -18.81 -2.11
N PHE A 99 -5.01 -19.38 -0.97
CA PHE A 99 -3.66 -19.84 -0.69
C PHE A 99 -3.60 -21.36 -0.91
N ARG A 100 -3.11 -21.79 -2.09
CA ARG A 100 -2.95 -23.22 -2.42
C ARG A 100 -1.96 -23.90 -1.48
N HIS A 101 -0.83 -23.24 -1.22
CA HIS A 101 0.16 -23.65 -0.25
C HIS A 101 0.23 -22.60 0.86
N ARG A 102 0.56 -23.02 2.07
CA ARG A 102 0.71 -22.10 3.20
C ARG A 102 2.07 -21.41 3.11
N PRO A 103 2.14 -20.07 3.18
CA PRO A 103 3.43 -19.41 3.33
C PRO A 103 4.08 -19.83 4.64
N LYS A 104 5.40 -20.01 4.64
CA LYS A 104 6.19 -20.26 5.85
C LYS A 104 6.18 -19.07 6.77
N ALA A 105 6.17 -17.88 6.20
CA ALA A 105 6.01 -16.62 6.92
C ALA A 105 5.21 -15.62 6.08
N ALA A 106 4.45 -14.77 6.76
CA ALA A 106 3.76 -13.65 6.16
C ALA A 106 4.20 -12.34 6.82
N ALA A 107 4.22 -11.26 6.02
CA ALA A 107 4.37 -9.90 6.50
C ALA A 107 3.18 -9.05 6.06
N LEU A 108 2.88 -7.99 6.81
CA LEU A 108 1.84 -7.00 6.51
C LEU A 108 2.39 -5.60 6.70
N THR A 109 2.34 -4.78 5.64
CA THR A 109 2.62 -3.33 5.69
C THR A 109 1.42 -2.60 5.12
N ILE A 110 0.64 -1.95 5.97
CA ILE A 110 -0.62 -1.29 5.58
C ILE A 110 -0.88 -0.05 6.44
N GLY A 111 -1.59 0.91 5.89
CA GLY A 111 -2.03 2.10 6.61
C GLY A 111 -1.61 3.42 5.98
N THR A 112 -0.72 3.41 4.99
CA THR A 112 -0.27 4.64 4.32
C THR A 112 -1.45 5.41 3.70
N ASN A 113 -2.44 4.73 3.14
CA ASN A 113 -3.61 5.36 2.55
C ASN A 113 -4.71 5.66 3.58
N ASP A 114 -4.63 5.07 4.77
CA ASP A 114 -5.57 5.33 5.87
C ASP A 114 -5.27 6.67 6.54
N ILE A 115 -4.00 7.12 6.54
CA ILE A 115 -3.58 8.40 7.12
C ILE A 115 -3.77 9.62 6.20
N LEU A 116 -4.53 9.50 5.10
CA LEU A 116 -4.95 10.65 4.31
C LEU A 116 -5.77 11.62 5.18
N LEU A 117 -5.48 12.92 5.11
CA LEU A 117 -6.15 13.97 5.90
C LEU A 117 -7.68 13.94 5.72
N LYS A 118 -8.16 13.63 4.50
CA LYS A 118 -9.59 13.49 4.21
C LYS A 118 -10.29 12.40 5.02
N ASN A 119 -9.54 11.43 5.54
CA ASN A 119 -10.05 10.31 6.35
C ASN A 119 -10.08 10.65 7.85
N THR A 120 -9.66 11.87 8.24
CA THR A 120 -9.55 12.30 9.64
C THR A 120 -8.86 11.28 10.54
N PRO A 121 -7.61 10.84 10.20
CA PRO A 121 -7.00 9.62 10.75
C PRO A 121 -6.82 9.65 12.28
N ARG A 122 -6.70 10.84 12.89
CA ARG A 122 -6.57 10.97 14.34
C ARG A 122 -7.88 11.07 15.10
N SER A 123 -9.04 10.97 14.41
CA SER A 123 -10.31 10.82 15.12
C SER A 123 -10.40 9.43 15.77
N ALA A 124 -11.07 9.34 16.92
CA ALA A 124 -11.24 8.08 17.63
C ALA A 124 -11.94 7.02 16.76
N GLU A 125 -12.93 7.46 15.96
CA GLU A 125 -13.67 6.57 15.08
C GLU A 125 -12.80 6.03 13.93
N ALA A 126 -11.97 6.87 13.27
CA ALA A 126 -11.11 6.44 12.18
C ALA A 126 -10.04 5.46 12.69
N ALA A 127 -9.43 5.77 13.84
CA ALA A 127 -8.46 4.90 14.48
C ALA A 127 -9.07 3.55 14.89
N ALA A 128 -10.26 3.53 15.49
CA ALA A 128 -10.94 2.30 15.86
C ALA A 128 -11.32 1.46 14.63
N ARG A 129 -11.83 2.08 13.56
CA ARG A 129 -12.11 1.38 12.30
C ARG A 129 -10.86 0.77 11.69
N PHE A 130 -9.75 1.51 11.67
CA PHE A 130 -8.45 1.00 11.19
C PHE A 130 -8.00 -0.22 12.01
N GLU A 131 -8.00 -0.12 13.35
CA GLU A 131 -7.61 -1.25 14.22
C GLU A 131 -8.48 -2.48 13.99
N ALA A 132 -9.80 -2.33 13.96
CA ALA A 132 -10.73 -3.44 13.73
C ALA A 132 -10.50 -4.10 12.36
N THR A 133 -10.23 -3.29 11.33
CA THR A 133 -9.96 -3.80 9.98
C THR A 133 -8.63 -4.54 9.93
N VAL A 134 -7.57 -3.98 10.52
CA VAL A 134 -6.26 -4.67 10.55
C VAL A 134 -6.32 -5.93 11.40
N GLU A 135 -7.11 -5.94 12.49
CA GLU A 135 -7.36 -7.17 13.26
C GLU A 135 -7.94 -8.28 12.39
N ALA A 136 -8.92 -7.96 11.52
CA ALA A 136 -9.48 -8.93 10.58
C ALA A 136 -8.45 -9.43 9.56
N ILE A 137 -7.59 -8.53 9.02
CA ILE A 137 -6.49 -8.91 8.13
C ILE A 137 -5.50 -9.84 8.83
N VAL A 138 -5.09 -9.50 10.06
CA VAL A 138 -4.15 -10.29 10.86
C VAL A 138 -4.71 -11.70 11.10
N LYS A 139 -5.96 -11.82 11.54
CA LYS A 139 -6.62 -13.12 11.77
C LYS A 139 -6.66 -13.96 10.48
N ARG A 140 -6.95 -13.34 9.33
CA ARG A 140 -6.96 -14.03 8.05
C ARG A 140 -5.57 -14.51 7.63
N LEU A 141 -4.53 -13.71 7.82
CA LEU A 141 -3.15 -14.11 7.52
C LEU A 141 -2.65 -15.19 8.49
N GLN A 142 -3.00 -15.12 9.77
CA GLN A 142 -2.68 -16.17 10.76
C GLN A 142 -3.36 -17.51 10.45
N ALA A 143 -4.53 -17.49 9.81
CA ALA A 143 -5.19 -18.73 9.38
C ALA A 143 -4.42 -19.47 8.28
N VAL A 144 -3.58 -18.76 7.50
CA VAL A 144 -2.82 -19.34 6.39
C VAL A 144 -1.31 -19.42 6.63
N SER A 145 -0.76 -18.65 7.56
CA SER A 145 0.68 -18.63 7.87
C SER A 145 0.94 -18.88 9.35
N PRO A 146 1.90 -19.74 9.72
CA PRO A 146 2.25 -19.98 11.11
C PRO A 146 3.00 -18.78 11.74
N ARG A 147 3.58 -17.91 10.91
CA ARG A 147 4.31 -16.74 11.34
C ARG A 147 3.77 -15.49 10.63
N LEU A 148 3.42 -14.48 11.40
CA LEU A 148 2.99 -13.19 10.89
C LEU A 148 3.77 -12.05 11.53
N VAL A 149 4.37 -11.22 10.68
CA VAL A 149 5.03 -9.98 11.08
C VAL A 149 4.22 -8.79 10.55
N VAL A 150 3.77 -7.91 11.44
CA VAL A 150 3.13 -6.65 11.07
C VAL A 150 4.16 -5.53 11.21
N THR A 151 4.31 -4.70 10.20
CA THR A 151 5.31 -3.63 10.25
C THR A 151 4.72 -2.32 10.76
N ALA A 152 5.60 -1.43 11.24
CA ALA A 152 5.27 -0.01 11.38
C ALA A 152 4.84 0.58 10.03
N LEU A 153 4.16 1.73 10.05
CA LEU A 153 3.96 2.53 8.85
C LEU A 153 5.29 3.16 8.42
N PRO A 154 5.59 3.19 7.10
CA PRO A 154 6.71 3.96 6.59
C PRO A 154 6.55 5.45 6.90
N PRO A 155 7.66 6.21 7.07
CA PRO A 155 7.59 7.66 7.19
C PRO A 155 7.15 8.30 5.88
N ILE A 156 6.65 9.53 5.95
CA ILE A 156 6.25 10.33 4.77
C ILE A 156 7.18 11.51 4.55
N GLY A 157 7.26 12.03 3.34
CA GLY A 157 7.97 13.26 3.01
C GLY A 157 7.22 14.49 3.53
N ARG A 158 7.95 15.57 3.82
CA ARG A 158 7.35 16.83 4.27
C ARG A 158 6.40 17.42 3.23
N GLU A 159 6.68 17.25 1.94
CA GLU A 159 5.84 17.65 0.82
C GLU A 159 4.51 16.89 0.77
N SER A 160 4.46 15.67 1.31
CA SER A 160 3.25 14.86 1.37
C SER A 160 2.32 15.24 2.52
N SER A 161 2.77 16.05 3.48
CA SER A 161 1.95 16.51 4.62
C SER A 161 0.77 17.39 4.22
N ARG A 162 0.72 17.87 2.97
CA ARG A 162 -0.44 18.57 2.42
C ARG A 162 -1.66 17.65 2.21
N PHE A 163 -1.49 16.34 2.18
CA PHE A 163 -2.56 15.37 2.00
C PHE A 163 -2.49 14.15 2.94
N LEU A 164 -1.37 13.95 3.64
CA LEU A 164 -1.17 12.90 4.65
C LEU A 164 -0.91 13.50 6.03
N ASP A 165 -1.39 12.85 7.07
CA ASP A 165 -1.14 13.26 8.47
C ASP A 165 0.13 12.60 9.00
N ALA A 166 1.23 13.36 9.05
CA ALA A 166 2.51 12.84 9.56
C ALA A 166 2.43 12.39 11.03
N ALA A 167 1.59 13.03 11.85
CA ALA A 167 1.43 12.65 13.25
C ALA A 167 0.68 11.32 13.41
N ALA A 168 -0.08 10.91 12.41
CA ALA A 168 -0.75 9.60 12.41
C ALA A 168 0.23 8.43 12.16
N VAL A 169 1.41 8.66 11.57
CA VAL A 169 2.40 7.60 11.31
C VAL A 169 2.86 6.91 12.60
N PRO A 170 3.39 7.62 13.62
CA PRO A 170 3.75 6.99 14.88
C PRO A 170 2.54 6.47 15.67
N ASP A 171 1.40 7.17 15.66
CA ASP A 171 0.17 6.74 16.34
C ASP A 171 -0.32 5.41 15.78
N TYR A 172 -0.47 5.28 14.48
CA TYR A 172 -0.91 4.04 13.84
C TYR A 172 0.10 2.91 14.01
N SER A 173 1.41 3.21 13.93
CA SER A 173 2.46 2.22 14.20
C SER A 173 2.39 1.68 15.62
N GLN A 174 2.11 2.53 16.61
CA GLN A 174 1.95 2.10 17.99
C GLN A 174 0.67 1.27 18.19
N ARG A 175 -0.43 1.60 17.51
CA ARG A 175 -1.66 0.78 17.49
C ARG A 175 -1.40 -0.61 16.93
N LEU A 176 -0.66 -0.71 15.83
CA LEU A 176 -0.26 -1.99 15.25
C LEU A 176 0.62 -2.82 16.20
N ARG A 177 1.56 -2.16 16.89
CA ARG A 177 2.37 -2.83 17.93
C ARG A 177 1.49 -3.38 19.05
N ALA A 178 0.56 -2.58 19.56
CA ALA A 178 -0.36 -2.99 20.62
C ALA A 178 -1.29 -4.12 20.13
N LEU A 179 -1.77 -4.04 18.89
CA LEU A 179 -2.58 -5.08 18.26
C LEU A 179 -1.84 -6.42 18.21
N CYS A 180 -0.57 -6.42 17.76
CA CYS A 180 0.24 -7.64 17.77
C CYS A 180 0.45 -8.22 19.14
N GLY A 181 0.57 -7.41 20.19
CA GLY A 181 0.62 -7.88 21.58
C GLY A 181 -0.66 -8.63 22.00
N ARG A 182 -1.82 -8.23 21.45
CA ARG A 182 -3.11 -8.89 21.73
C ARG A 182 -3.35 -10.15 20.88
N LEU A 183 -2.84 -10.17 19.65
CA LEU A 183 -3.13 -11.22 18.65
C LEU A 183 -1.97 -12.19 18.44
N THR A 184 -0.92 -12.12 19.26
CA THR A 184 0.26 -12.99 19.15
C THR A 184 0.96 -12.95 17.78
N CYS A 185 0.90 -11.81 17.07
CA CYS A 185 1.76 -11.54 15.91
C CYS A 185 3.03 -10.80 16.34
N THR A 186 4.06 -10.85 15.50
CA THR A 186 5.29 -10.09 15.74
C THR A 186 5.17 -8.70 15.13
N PHE A 187 5.52 -7.66 15.88
CA PHE A 187 5.65 -6.31 15.32
C PHE A 187 7.11 -6.00 15.00
N ALA A 188 7.37 -5.40 13.84
CA ALA A 188 8.69 -4.95 13.42
C ALA A 188 8.64 -3.51 12.87
N ASP A 189 9.75 -2.78 12.97
CA ASP A 189 9.91 -1.48 12.36
C ASP A 189 11.11 -1.46 11.39
N PRO A 190 10.94 -1.97 10.16
CA PRO A 190 12.01 -1.96 9.17
C PRO A 190 12.31 -0.57 8.61
N PHE A 191 11.55 0.45 9.01
CA PHE A 191 11.66 1.83 8.53
C PHE A 191 12.30 2.78 9.55
N ALA A 192 12.70 2.29 10.72
CA ALA A 192 13.25 3.11 11.79
C ALA A 192 14.45 3.96 11.34
N SER A 193 15.37 3.39 10.56
CA SER A 193 16.54 4.10 10.03
C SER A 193 16.21 5.21 9.04
N LEU A 194 15.02 5.17 8.45
CA LEU A 194 14.53 6.13 7.45
C LEU A 194 13.83 7.35 8.06
N ARG A 195 13.47 7.29 9.37
CA ARG A 195 12.76 8.37 10.06
C ARG A 195 13.68 9.52 10.46
N ASP A 196 13.14 10.73 10.40
CA ASP A 196 13.73 11.93 10.94
C ASP A 196 13.35 12.04 12.44
N GLY A 197 14.14 11.42 13.29
CA GLY A 197 13.87 11.30 14.73
C GLY A 197 12.61 10.47 15.01
N GLU A 198 11.88 10.86 16.06
CA GLU A 198 10.62 10.22 16.48
C GLU A 198 9.39 10.74 15.73
N THR A 199 9.59 11.50 14.66
CA THR A 199 8.50 12.07 13.86
C THR A 199 7.96 11.07 12.82
N GLY A 200 6.82 11.39 12.22
CA GLY A 200 6.30 10.64 11.07
C GLY A 200 7.00 11.00 9.74
N TYR A 201 8.00 11.88 9.77
CA TYR A 201 8.70 12.33 8.57
C TYR A 201 9.90 11.45 8.25
N ALA A 202 10.21 11.38 6.96
CA ALA A 202 11.39 10.72 6.44
C ALA A 202 12.61 11.66 6.46
N LYS A 203 13.80 11.08 6.63
CA LYS A 203 15.07 11.75 6.38
C LYS A 203 15.19 12.17 4.91
N PRO A 204 15.94 13.24 4.60
CA PRO A 204 16.23 13.60 3.21
C PRO A 204 16.79 12.41 2.42
N GLY A 205 16.29 12.20 1.21
CA GLY A 205 16.70 11.13 0.32
C GLY A 205 16.17 9.72 0.65
N ALA A 206 15.41 9.54 1.73
CA ALA A 206 14.82 8.25 2.08
C ALA A 206 13.64 7.86 1.18
N LEU A 207 12.99 8.84 0.55
CA LEU A 207 11.84 8.65 -0.35
C LEU A 207 12.13 9.21 -1.74
N ARG A 208 11.53 8.61 -2.78
CA ARG A 208 11.70 9.02 -4.19
C ARG A 208 10.73 10.11 -4.63
N ASP A 209 9.54 10.15 -4.06
CA ASP A 209 8.42 11.01 -4.45
C ASP A 209 7.66 11.58 -3.25
N GLY A 210 8.30 11.57 -2.09
CA GLY A 210 7.69 12.01 -0.82
C GLY A 210 6.76 10.99 -0.17
N LEU A 211 6.61 9.81 -0.76
CA LEU A 211 5.75 8.74 -0.23
C LEU A 211 6.42 7.37 -0.30
N HIS A 212 6.94 6.99 -1.45
CA HIS A 212 7.50 5.67 -1.69
C HIS A 212 8.99 5.64 -1.39
N LEU A 213 9.49 4.53 -0.85
CA LEU A 213 10.88 4.36 -0.49
C LEU A 213 11.80 4.59 -1.71
N ALA A 214 12.91 5.29 -1.51
CA ALA A 214 13.95 5.43 -2.53
C ALA A 214 14.61 4.07 -2.84
N ALA A 215 14.74 3.19 -1.82
CA ALA A 215 15.22 1.83 -1.95
C ALA A 215 14.45 0.90 -0.99
N TYR A 216 13.97 -0.22 -1.50
CA TYR A 216 13.19 -1.19 -0.74
C TYR A 216 14.04 -2.30 -0.11
N ARG A 217 15.20 -2.65 -0.71
CA ARG A 217 16.09 -3.70 -0.20
C ARG A 217 16.55 -3.50 1.25
N PRO A 218 16.88 -2.28 1.71
CA PRO A 218 17.25 -2.07 3.11
C PRO A 218 16.12 -2.37 4.09
N ALA A 219 14.87 -2.04 3.73
CA ALA A 219 13.71 -2.36 4.56
C ALA A 219 13.46 -3.88 4.62
N MET A 220 13.62 -4.59 3.49
CA MET A 220 13.56 -6.06 3.47
C MET A 220 14.65 -6.65 4.36
N ALA A 221 15.91 -6.23 4.22
CA ALA A 221 17.02 -6.71 5.02
C ALA A 221 16.82 -6.45 6.53
N ALA A 222 16.20 -5.34 6.89
CA ALA A 222 15.86 -5.03 8.29
C ALA A 222 14.70 -5.89 8.82
N LEU A 223 13.78 -6.32 7.95
CA LEU A 223 12.65 -7.19 8.31
C LEU A 223 13.05 -8.67 8.39
N GLU A 224 13.98 -9.09 7.57
CA GLU A 224 14.36 -10.50 7.37
C GLU A 224 14.72 -11.25 8.66
N PRO A 225 15.52 -10.71 9.62
CA PRO A 225 15.84 -11.41 10.86
C PRO A 225 14.60 -11.75 11.71
N VAL A 226 13.56 -10.91 11.65
CA VAL A 226 12.30 -11.13 12.38
C VAL A 226 11.38 -12.07 11.61
N LEU A 227 11.37 -11.97 10.30
CA LEU A 227 10.55 -12.78 9.40
C LEU A 227 11.05 -14.23 9.34
N CYS A 228 12.37 -14.41 9.38
CA CYS A 228 13.04 -15.72 9.22
C CYS A 228 13.42 -16.39 10.56
N ALA A 229 13.07 -15.78 11.69
CA ALA A 229 13.33 -16.42 12.99
C ALA A 229 12.77 -17.87 13.01
N PRO A 230 13.36 -18.81 13.73
CA PRO A 230 12.90 -20.20 13.81
C PRO A 230 11.51 -20.35 14.45
#